data_f2ffb993f419936899ebec9d7b51ba68
#
_entry.id   f2ffb993f419936899ebec9d7b51ba68
#
_cell.length_a   1.000
_cell.length_b   1.000
_cell.length_c   1.000
_cell.angle_alpha   90.00
_cell.angle_beta   90.00
_cell.angle_gamma   90.00
#
_symmetry.space_group_name_H-M   'P 1'
#
loop_
_entity.id
_entity.type
_entity.pdbx_description
1 polymer ?
#
loop_
_entity_poly.entity_id
_entity_poly.type
_entity_poly.pdbx_seq_one_letter_code
_entity_poly.pdbx_strand_id
1 'polypeptide(L)'
;MSEGAQPENGMRRLYATALELGPLLLFFLANGRWGIYYGTGVFIVATAIALPCYRWLEKRWPVMPLVGGFFVLVFGGLTIWLQDDTFIKLKPTIVNCLFGAILGGGLLLFHRPLLKPIFGAAFRLTDEGWRKLTLRWALFFLALAILNELVWRTQSTDTWVTFKVFGVMPLTFIFAAFQYPLLMKHDASPKDQAKP
;
A
#
# COMPACT_ATOMS: atom_id res chain seq x y z
N MET A 1 -36.38 11.91 23.17
CA MET A 1 -35.19 11.65 24.03
C MET A 1 -33.99 11.70 23.11
N SER A 2 -33.29 12.87 23.13
CA SER A 2 -32.13 13.13 22.29
C SER A 2 -30.90 12.54 22.97
N GLU A 3 -30.33 11.49 22.35
CA GLU A 3 -29.03 10.96 22.74
C GLU A 3 -27.95 12.00 22.46
N GLY A 4 -27.45 12.57 23.55
CA GLY A 4 -26.33 13.49 23.52
C GLY A 4 -25.09 12.78 23.01
N ALA A 5 -24.68 13.09 21.79
CA ALA A 5 -23.37 12.74 21.27
C ALA A 5 -22.31 13.31 22.23
N GLN A 6 -21.63 12.45 22.97
CA GLN A 6 -20.64 12.85 23.97
C GLN A 6 -19.50 13.62 23.28
N PRO A 7 -19.20 14.85 23.70
CA PRO A 7 -18.16 15.69 23.08
C PRO A 7 -16.75 15.07 23.11
N GLU A 8 -16.46 14.18 24.06
CA GLU A 8 -15.20 13.43 24.15
C GLU A 8 -14.89 12.56 22.93
N ASN A 9 -15.92 11.96 22.32
CA ASN A 9 -15.74 11.13 21.14
C ASN A 9 -15.42 11.96 19.88
N GLY A 10 -15.92 13.18 19.80
CA GLY A 10 -15.62 14.12 18.69
C GLY A 10 -14.18 14.61 18.71
N MET A 11 -13.71 15.08 19.87
CA MET A 11 -12.34 15.57 20.05
C MET A 11 -11.31 14.47 19.82
N ARG A 12 -11.55 13.28 20.35
CA ARG A 12 -10.67 12.13 20.16
C ARG A 12 -10.51 11.75 18.69
N ARG A 13 -11.61 11.72 17.93
CA ARG A 13 -11.58 11.50 16.48
C ARG A 13 -10.81 12.58 15.75
N LEU A 14 -10.96 13.84 16.14
CA LEU A 14 -10.22 14.96 15.56
C LEU A 14 -8.72 14.82 15.77
N TYR A 15 -8.27 14.46 16.98
CA TYR A 15 -6.86 14.19 17.27
C TYR A 15 -6.33 12.98 16.49
N ALA A 16 -7.10 11.90 16.37
CA ALA A 16 -6.73 10.74 15.59
C ALA A 16 -6.53 11.11 14.10
N THR A 17 -7.47 11.85 13.51
CA THR A 17 -7.37 12.33 12.13
C THR A 17 -6.20 13.30 11.94
N ALA A 18 -5.95 14.20 12.91
CA ALA A 18 -4.81 15.10 12.87
C ALA A 18 -3.46 14.33 12.92
N LEU A 19 -3.37 13.26 13.70
CA LEU A 19 -2.19 12.40 13.75
C LEU A 19 -2.01 11.57 12.46
N GLU A 20 -3.09 11.19 11.79
CA GLU A 20 -3.04 10.47 10.51
C GLU A 20 -2.63 11.38 9.34
N LEU A 21 -3.21 12.56 9.26
CA LEU A 21 -3.02 13.51 8.15
C LEU A 21 -1.92 14.54 8.39
N GLY A 22 -1.58 14.81 9.66
CA GLY A 22 -0.59 15.80 10.06
C GLY A 22 0.78 15.62 9.38
N PRO A 23 1.37 14.43 9.38
CA PRO A 23 2.63 14.17 8.68
C PRO A 23 2.58 14.52 7.19
N LEU A 24 1.45 14.22 6.52
CA LEU A 24 1.27 14.53 5.10
C LEU A 24 1.16 16.04 4.85
N LEU A 25 0.44 16.77 5.69
CA LEU A 25 0.36 18.22 5.60
C LEU A 25 1.72 18.88 5.82
N LEU A 26 2.47 18.43 6.82
CA LEU A 26 3.83 18.91 7.08
C LEU A 26 4.77 18.62 5.91
N PHE A 27 4.63 17.45 5.26
CA PHE A 27 5.36 17.14 4.03
C PHE A 27 5.09 18.17 2.94
N PHE A 28 3.82 18.46 2.63
CA PHE A 28 3.50 19.42 1.57
C PHE A 28 4.00 20.84 1.87
N LEU A 29 3.90 21.28 3.11
CA LEU A 29 4.41 22.58 3.53
C LEU A 29 5.93 22.66 3.40
N ALA A 30 6.65 21.66 3.88
CA ALA A 30 8.11 21.60 3.80
C ALA A 30 8.59 21.41 2.36
N ASN A 31 7.92 20.56 1.58
CA ASN A 31 8.24 20.33 0.17
C ASN A 31 8.06 21.60 -0.67
N GLY A 32 6.99 22.36 -0.45
CA GLY A 32 6.73 23.61 -1.16
C GLY A 32 7.73 24.71 -0.84
N ARG A 33 8.39 24.68 0.33
CA ARG A 33 9.31 25.74 0.76
C ARG A 33 10.80 25.38 0.58
N TRP A 34 11.16 24.12 0.80
CA TRP A 34 12.56 23.65 0.83
C TRP A 34 12.86 22.48 -0.12
N GLY A 35 11.86 22.02 -0.87
CA GLY A 35 12.00 20.94 -1.84
C GLY A 35 11.83 19.54 -1.24
N ILE A 36 11.85 18.54 -2.15
CA ILE A 36 11.44 17.16 -1.86
C ILE A 36 12.27 16.47 -0.77
N TYR A 37 13.57 16.77 -0.67
CA TYR A 37 14.45 16.18 0.32
C TYR A 37 14.07 16.59 1.75
N TYR A 38 13.85 17.88 1.96
CA TYR A 38 13.42 18.41 3.25
C TYR A 38 11.99 17.95 3.59
N GLY A 39 11.10 17.98 2.59
CA GLY A 39 9.74 17.46 2.73
C GLY A 39 9.73 16.01 3.20
N THR A 40 10.52 15.14 2.58
CA THR A 40 10.64 13.73 2.96
C THR A 40 11.20 13.57 4.37
N GLY A 41 12.24 14.32 4.73
CA GLY A 41 12.81 14.32 6.08
C GLY A 41 11.78 14.71 7.15
N VAL A 42 11.05 15.82 6.93
CA VAL A 42 9.98 16.27 7.83
C VAL A 42 8.86 15.23 7.94
N PHE A 43 8.46 14.60 6.84
CA PHE A 43 7.47 13.53 6.84
C PHE A 43 7.89 12.33 7.70
N ILE A 44 9.15 11.90 7.57
CA ILE A 44 9.72 10.79 8.34
C ILE A 44 9.65 11.08 9.84
N VAL A 45 10.15 12.25 10.24
CA VAL A 45 10.16 12.66 11.65
C VAL A 45 8.74 12.80 12.20
N ALA A 46 7.86 13.49 11.45
CA ALA A 46 6.47 13.66 11.84
C ALA A 46 5.74 12.31 11.98
N THR A 47 5.97 11.36 11.07
CA THR A 47 5.37 10.03 11.12
C THR A 47 5.91 9.23 12.31
N ALA A 48 7.22 9.31 12.59
CA ALA A 48 7.83 8.64 13.73
C ALA A 48 7.27 9.12 15.09
N ILE A 49 6.81 10.37 15.15
CA ILE A 49 6.14 10.95 16.33
C ILE A 49 4.66 10.60 16.34
N ALA A 50 3.98 10.74 15.21
CA ALA A 50 2.54 10.56 15.10
C ALA A 50 2.10 9.11 15.37
N LEU A 51 2.87 8.09 14.92
CA LEU A 51 2.53 6.68 15.07
C LEU A 51 2.44 6.22 16.54
N PRO A 52 3.44 6.50 17.43
CA PRO A 52 3.32 6.20 18.84
C PRO A 52 2.18 6.94 19.53
N CYS A 53 1.99 8.23 19.20
CA CYS A 53 0.89 9.04 19.74
C CYS A 53 -0.47 8.46 19.36
N TYR A 54 -0.66 8.08 18.10
CA TYR A 54 -1.88 7.43 17.63
C TYR A 54 -2.12 6.09 18.34
N ARG A 55 -1.05 5.27 18.48
CA ARG A 55 -1.12 3.99 19.21
C ARG A 55 -1.53 4.17 20.66
N TRP A 56 -1.04 5.22 21.31
CA TRP A 56 -1.41 5.56 22.69
C TRP A 56 -2.87 6.01 22.80
N LEU A 57 -3.32 6.85 21.84
CA LEU A 57 -4.67 7.41 21.81
C LEU A 57 -5.74 6.35 21.46
N GLU A 58 -5.52 5.58 20.41
CA GLU A 58 -6.51 4.65 19.83
C GLU A 58 -6.33 3.19 20.24
N LYS A 59 -5.22 2.86 20.91
CA LYS A 59 -4.83 1.50 21.31
C LYS A 59 -4.73 0.48 20.15
N ARG A 60 -4.71 0.97 18.90
CA ARG A 60 -4.55 0.20 17.67
C ARG A 60 -3.53 0.86 16.75
N TRP A 61 -2.94 0.09 15.85
CA TRP A 61 -2.01 0.62 14.86
C TRP A 61 -2.76 1.16 13.66
N PRO A 62 -2.45 2.37 13.17
CA PRO A 62 -3.02 2.90 11.94
C PRO A 62 -2.35 2.22 10.73
N VAL A 63 -3.01 1.21 10.14
CA VAL A 63 -2.42 0.38 9.07
C VAL A 63 -2.04 1.21 7.85
N MET A 64 -2.90 2.14 7.41
CA MET A 64 -2.64 2.99 6.23
C MET A 64 -1.47 3.96 6.43
N PRO A 65 -1.39 4.75 7.51
CA PRO A 65 -0.20 5.57 7.80
C PRO A 65 1.09 4.76 7.97
N LEU A 66 1.02 3.57 8.57
CA LEU A 66 2.17 2.67 8.70
C LEU A 66 2.69 2.20 7.34
N VAL A 67 1.80 1.73 6.49
CA VAL A 67 2.13 1.29 5.13
C VAL A 67 2.67 2.47 4.32
N GLY A 68 1.98 3.61 4.34
CA GLY A 68 2.41 4.82 3.65
C GLY A 68 3.77 5.33 4.15
N GLY A 69 3.97 5.41 5.46
CA GLY A 69 5.23 5.81 6.09
C GLY A 69 6.39 4.88 5.73
N PHE A 70 6.16 3.58 5.74
CA PHE A 70 7.14 2.59 5.31
C PHE A 70 7.56 2.79 3.84
N PHE A 71 6.58 3.01 2.94
CA PHE A 71 6.88 3.29 1.53
C PHE A 71 7.66 4.58 1.35
N VAL A 72 7.29 5.66 2.04
CA VAL A 72 8.03 6.92 1.96
C VAL A 72 9.45 6.78 2.51
N LEU A 73 9.65 6.05 3.61
CA LEU A 73 10.99 5.75 4.15
C LEU A 73 11.85 4.99 3.15
N VAL A 74 11.32 3.91 2.58
CA VAL A 74 12.05 3.09 1.62
C VAL A 74 12.31 3.86 0.34
N PHE A 75 11.28 4.45 -0.27
CA PHE A 75 11.44 5.12 -1.57
C PHE A 75 12.08 6.49 -1.47
N GLY A 76 11.78 7.25 -0.43
CA GLY A 76 12.43 8.53 -0.16
C GLY A 76 13.91 8.33 0.17
N GLY A 77 14.24 7.38 1.03
CA GLY A 77 15.62 7.01 1.35
C GLY A 77 16.38 6.53 0.11
N LEU A 78 15.78 5.65 -0.67
CA LEU A 78 16.35 5.18 -1.92
C LEU A 78 16.56 6.30 -2.96
N THR A 79 15.64 7.23 -3.06
CA THR A 79 15.74 8.37 -3.99
C THR A 79 16.88 9.32 -3.60
N ILE A 80 17.12 9.49 -2.30
CA ILE A 80 18.20 10.34 -1.79
C ILE A 80 19.57 9.67 -2.00
N TRP A 81 19.65 8.35 -1.85
CA TRP A 81 20.92 7.62 -1.86
C TRP A 81 21.42 7.29 -3.27
N LEU A 82 20.57 7.24 -4.28
CA LEU A 82 20.89 6.66 -5.58
C LEU A 82 20.52 7.64 -6.72
N GLN A 83 21.48 8.48 -7.09
CA GLN A 83 21.36 9.48 -8.17
C GLN A 83 21.81 8.94 -9.56
N ASP A 84 21.78 7.62 -9.81
CA ASP A 84 22.24 7.01 -11.05
C ASP A 84 21.08 6.58 -11.97
N ASP A 85 21.24 6.77 -13.29
CA ASP A 85 20.25 6.40 -14.32
C ASP A 85 19.90 4.89 -14.30
N THR A 86 20.87 4.04 -13.99
CA THR A 86 20.67 2.59 -13.83
C THR A 86 19.66 2.30 -12.72
N PHE A 87 19.68 3.15 -11.69
CA PHE A 87 18.81 2.99 -10.55
C PHE A 87 17.35 3.34 -10.83
N ILE A 88 17.10 4.28 -11.75
CA ILE A 88 15.73 4.59 -12.20
C ILE A 88 15.07 3.32 -12.78
N LYS A 89 15.86 2.48 -13.47
CA LYS A 89 15.41 1.20 -14.05
C LYS A 89 15.23 0.09 -13.01
N LEU A 90 15.99 0.13 -11.92
CA LEU A 90 15.89 -0.81 -10.80
C LEU A 90 14.71 -0.52 -9.86
N LYS A 91 14.26 0.74 -9.77
CA LYS A 91 13.14 1.13 -8.89
C LYS A 91 11.93 0.19 -9.01
N PRO A 92 11.39 -0.13 -10.20
CA PRO A 92 10.25 -1.04 -10.31
C PRO A 92 10.53 -2.44 -9.78
N THR A 93 11.74 -2.97 -9.99
CA THR A 93 12.13 -4.27 -9.45
C THR A 93 12.08 -4.27 -7.93
N ILE A 94 12.71 -3.29 -7.30
CA ILE A 94 12.76 -3.17 -5.84
C ILE A 94 11.34 -3.04 -5.26
N VAL A 95 10.51 -2.17 -5.85
CA VAL A 95 9.11 -1.98 -5.44
C VAL A 95 8.34 -3.28 -5.51
N ASN A 96 8.39 -3.95 -6.64
CA ASN A 96 7.65 -5.18 -6.86
C ASN A 96 8.16 -6.32 -5.95
N CYS A 97 9.48 -6.46 -5.78
CA CYS A 97 10.06 -7.41 -4.81
C CYS A 97 9.57 -7.12 -3.39
N LEU A 98 9.51 -5.85 -3.01
CA LEU A 98 9.06 -5.44 -1.69
C LEU A 98 7.58 -5.79 -1.47
N PHE A 99 6.70 -5.47 -2.43
CA PHE A 99 5.30 -5.86 -2.36
C PHE A 99 5.13 -7.38 -2.30
N GLY A 100 5.83 -8.11 -3.16
CA GLY A 100 5.82 -9.56 -3.17
C GLY A 100 6.29 -10.15 -1.84
N ALA A 101 7.38 -9.61 -1.28
CA ALA A 101 7.93 -10.06 0.00
C ALA A 101 7.01 -9.73 1.19
N ILE A 102 6.42 -8.53 1.23
CA ILE A 102 5.48 -8.14 2.29
C ILE A 102 4.23 -9.01 2.25
N LEU A 103 3.60 -9.17 1.09
CA LEU A 103 2.39 -9.97 0.95
C LEU A 103 2.66 -11.46 1.21
N GLY A 104 3.72 -11.99 0.62
CA GLY A 104 4.15 -13.36 0.81
C GLY A 104 4.63 -13.64 2.24
N GLY A 105 5.44 -12.77 2.80
CA GLY A 105 5.91 -12.85 4.18
C GLY A 105 4.76 -12.74 5.20
N GLY A 106 3.80 -11.86 4.96
CA GLY A 106 2.59 -11.76 5.78
C GLY A 106 1.81 -13.07 5.84
N LEU A 107 1.72 -13.79 4.71
CA LEU A 107 1.08 -15.09 4.65
C LEU A 107 1.90 -16.20 5.29
N LEU A 108 3.21 -16.27 4.99
CA LEU A 108 4.08 -17.38 5.38
C LEU A 108 4.49 -17.29 6.85
N LEU A 109 4.88 -16.09 7.32
CA LEU A 109 5.40 -15.90 8.67
C LEU A 109 4.30 -15.60 9.69
N PHE A 110 3.31 -14.80 9.30
CA PHE A 110 2.27 -14.34 10.24
C PHE A 110 0.90 -14.99 9.99
N HIS A 111 0.76 -15.81 8.97
CA HIS A 111 -0.50 -16.44 8.56
C HIS A 111 -1.65 -15.42 8.34
N ARG A 112 -1.30 -14.16 8.06
CA ARG A 112 -2.24 -13.06 7.90
C ARG A 112 -2.31 -12.59 6.45
N PRO A 113 -3.48 -12.62 5.81
CA PRO A 113 -3.67 -12.07 4.47
C PRO A 113 -3.70 -10.54 4.53
N LEU A 114 -2.58 -9.89 4.20
CA LEU A 114 -2.41 -8.44 4.33
C LEU A 114 -3.28 -7.61 3.38
N LEU A 115 -3.87 -8.22 2.34
CA LEU A 115 -4.88 -7.56 1.50
C LEU A 115 -6.22 -7.38 2.22
N LYS A 116 -6.55 -8.21 3.21
CA LYS A 116 -7.81 -8.13 3.97
C LYS A 116 -8.01 -6.77 4.67
N PRO A 117 -7.06 -6.22 5.43
CA PRO A 117 -7.22 -4.91 6.05
C PRO A 117 -7.29 -3.75 5.06
N ILE A 118 -6.76 -3.92 3.84
CA ILE A 118 -6.73 -2.87 2.81
C ILE A 118 -8.04 -2.87 2.01
N PHE A 119 -8.49 -4.04 1.57
CA PHE A 119 -9.63 -4.18 0.67
C PHE A 119 -10.89 -4.77 1.33
N GLY A 120 -10.85 -5.07 2.61
CA GLY A 120 -11.99 -5.67 3.34
C GLY A 120 -13.23 -4.78 3.42
N ALA A 121 -13.11 -3.48 3.19
CA ALA A 121 -14.25 -2.58 3.05
C ALA A 121 -14.96 -2.74 1.69
N ALA A 122 -14.21 -3.10 0.64
CA ALA A 122 -14.72 -3.25 -0.72
C ALA A 122 -15.20 -4.68 -1.04
N PHE A 123 -14.58 -5.69 -0.44
CA PHE A 123 -14.87 -7.10 -0.71
C PHE A 123 -15.10 -7.88 0.59
N ARG A 124 -16.10 -8.74 0.58
CA ARG A 124 -16.38 -9.69 1.68
C ARG A 124 -15.99 -11.08 1.21
N LEU A 125 -14.79 -11.54 1.58
CA LEU A 125 -14.30 -12.86 1.20
C LEU A 125 -14.11 -13.74 2.43
N THR A 126 -14.21 -15.05 2.22
CA THR A 126 -13.78 -16.04 3.21
C THR A 126 -12.28 -15.89 3.53
N ASP A 127 -11.83 -16.39 4.66
CA ASP A 127 -10.40 -16.33 5.02
C ASP A 127 -9.53 -17.09 4.00
N GLU A 128 -10.04 -18.17 3.43
CA GLU A 128 -9.37 -18.89 2.35
C GLU A 128 -9.28 -18.04 1.07
N GLY A 129 -10.34 -17.31 0.72
CA GLY A 129 -10.36 -16.36 -0.41
C GLY A 129 -9.31 -15.27 -0.24
N TRP A 130 -9.22 -14.67 0.95
CA TRP A 130 -8.20 -13.67 1.26
C TRP A 130 -6.77 -14.21 1.16
N ARG A 131 -6.53 -15.43 1.65
CA ARG A 131 -5.20 -16.07 1.54
C ARG A 131 -4.81 -16.32 0.09
N LYS A 132 -5.71 -16.89 -0.72
CA LYS A 132 -5.47 -17.15 -2.15
C LYS A 132 -5.25 -15.86 -2.93
N LEU A 133 -6.07 -14.84 -2.69
CA LEU A 133 -5.93 -13.53 -3.33
C LEU A 133 -4.58 -12.90 -3.00
N THR A 134 -4.20 -12.88 -1.72
CA THR A 134 -2.92 -12.32 -1.27
C THR A 134 -1.73 -13.08 -1.88
N LEU A 135 -1.79 -14.41 -1.94
CA LEU A 135 -0.73 -15.21 -2.56
C LEU A 135 -0.58 -14.92 -4.06
N ARG A 136 -1.70 -14.85 -4.79
CA ARG A 136 -1.68 -14.53 -6.23
C ARG A 136 -1.08 -13.15 -6.50
N TRP A 137 -1.44 -12.14 -5.72
CA TRP A 137 -0.86 -10.81 -5.84
C TRP A 137 0.61 -10.79 -5.47
N ALA A 138 1.04 -11.51 -4.44
CA ALA A 138 2.45 -11.65 -4.09
C ALA A 138 3.28 -12.24 -5.25
N LEU A 139 2.80 -13.33 -5.84
CA LEU A 139 3.45 -13.96 -6.99
C LEU A 139 3.44 -13.06 -8.23
N PHE A 140 2.36 -12.32 -8.46
CA PHE A 140 2.28 -11.37 -9.57
C PHE A 140 3.30 -10.25 -9.44
N PHE A 141 3.47 -9.67 -8.25
CA PHE A 141 4.51 -8.66 -8.02
C PHE A 141 5.92 -9.23 -8.25
N LEU A 142 6.21 -10.45 -7.79
CA LEU A 142 7.49 -11.09 -8.07
C LEU A 142 7.69 -11.33 -9.58
N ALA A 143 6.65 -11.73 -10.30
CA ALA A 143 6.70 -11.86 -11.75
C ALA A 143 6.97 -10.52 -12.44
N LEU A 144 6.34 -9.43 -12.00
CA LEU A 144 6.61 -8.08 -12.50
C LEU A 144 8.06 -7.63 -12.21
N ALA A 145 8.61 -7.97 -11.05
CA ALA A 145 10.01 -7.69 -10.73
C ALA A 145 10.96 -8.39 -11.70
N ILE A 146 10.77 -9.69 -11.93
CA ILE A 146 11.55 -10.48 -12.89
C ILE A 146 11.40 -9.91 -14.30
N LEU A 147 10.18 -9.58 -14.69
CA LEU A 147 9.89 -9.04 -16.01
C LEU A 147 10.57 -7.67 -16.23
N ASN A 148 10.56 -6.80 -15.22
CA ASN A 148 11.29 -5.54 -15.28
C ASN A 148 12.79 -5.76 -15.45
N GLU A 149 13.40 -6.69 -14.70
CA GLU A 149 14.84 -7.03 -14.83
C GLU A 149 15.18 -7.52 -16.24
N LEU A 150 14.36 -8.40 -16.79
CA LEU A 150 14.55 -8.91 -18.14
C LEU A 150 14.48 -7.80 -19.17
N VAL A 151 13.45 -6.95 -19.11
CA VAL A 151 13.25 -5.90 -20.11
C VAL A 151 14.34 -4.83 -20.04
N TRP A 152 14.67 -4.28 -18.87
CA TRP A 152 15.66 -3.21 -18.81
C TRP A 152 17.08 -3.67 -19.08
N ARG A 153 17.41 -4.96 -18.86
CA ARG A 153 18.74 -5.54 -19.15
C ARG A 153 18.92 -5.94 -20.62
N THR A 154 17.83 -6.24 -21.31
CA THR A 154 17.89 -6.78 -22.69
C THR A 154 17.43 -5.79 -23.75
N GLN A 155 16.71 -4.75 -23.37
CA GLN A 155 16.10 -3.79 -24.28
C GLN A 155 16.63 -2.38 -24.10
N SER A 156 16.40 -1.51 -25.12
CA SER A 156 16.73 -0.09 -25.02
C SER A 156 15.91 0.63 -23.94
N THR A 157 16.39 1.79 -23.50
CA THR A 157 15.68 2.62 -22.51
C THR A 157 14.29 3.02 -23.02
N ASP A 158 14.15 3.36 -24.30
CA ASP A 158 12.87 3.75 -24.89
C ASP A 158 11.88 2.57 -24.91
N THR A 159 12.35 1.38 -25.25
CA THR A 159 11.54 0.13 -25.18
C THR A 159 11.10 -0.14 -23.74
N TRP A 160 12.00 0.03 -22.77
CA TRP A 160 11.66 -0.16 -21.35
C TRP A 160 10.61 0.87 -20.86
N VAL A 161 10.70 2.14 -21.24
CA VAL A 161 9.69 3.17 -20.94
C VAL A 161 8.34 2.81 -21.56
N THR A 162 8.32 2.41 -22.83
CA THR A 162 7.12 1.96 -23.52
C THR A 162 6.49 0.75 -22.85
N PHE A 163 7.31 -0.22 -22.46
CA PHE A 163 6.87 -1.41 -21.74
C PHE A 163 6.22 -1.06 -20.37
N LYS A 164 6.72 -0.09 -19.63
CA LYS A 164 6.10 0.35 -18.37
C LYS A 164 4.66 0.84 -18.56
N VAL A 165 4.42 1.59 -19.62
CA VAL A 165 3.08 2.17 -19.89
C VAL A 165 2.16 1.16 -20.58
N PHE A 166 2.63 0.58 -21.68
CA PHE A 166 1.79 -0.27 -22.55
C PHE A 166 1.91 -1.77 -22.26
N GLY A 167 2.86 -2.17 -21.41
CA GLY A 167 3.02 -3.56 -20.99
C GLY A 167 2.48 -3.79 -19.58
N VAL A 168 3.06 -3.11 -18.58
CA VAL A 168 2.75 -3.37 -17.17
C VAL A 168 1.32 -2.97 -16.80
N MET A 169 0.81 -1.84 -17.29
CA MET A 169 -0.57 -1.42 -17.00
C MET A 169 -1.61 -2.40 -17.53
N PRO A 170 -1.65 -2.73 -18.83
CA PRO A 170 -2.61 -3.73 -19.33
C PRO A 170 -2.46 -5.09 -18.65
N LEU A 171 -1.23 -5.54 -18.40
CA LEU A 171 -0.96 -6.80 -17.71
C LEU A 171 -1.58 -6.82 -16.31
N THR A 172 -1.48 -5.70 -15.58
CA THR A 172 -2.06 -5.56 -14.25
C THR A 172 -3.59 -5.59 -14.30
N PHE A 173 -4.20 -4.90 -15.25
CA PHE A 173 -5.66 -4.93 -15.45
C PHE A 173 -6.16 -6.33 -15.82
N ILE A 174 -5.47 -7.01 -16.74
CA ILE A 174 -5.79 -8.38 -17.14
C ILE A 174 -5.66 -9.30 -15.91
N PHE A 175 -4.55 -9.21 -15.17
CA PHE A 175 -4.37 -10.01 -13.96
C PHE A 175 -5.47 -9.74 -12.93
N ALA A 176 -5.84 -8.49 -12.70
CA ALA A 176 -6.92 -8.12 -11.79
C ALA A 176 -8.27 -8.70 -12.25
N ALA A 177 -8.58 -8.65 -13.54
CA ALA A 177 -9.78 -9.26 -14.11
C ALA A 177 -9.80 -10.78 -13.91
N PHE A 178 -8.67 -11.45 -14.03
CA PHE A 178 -8.55 -12.89 -13.77
C PHE A 178 -8.76 -13.27 -12.28
N GLN A 179 -8.82 -12.30 -11.36
CA GLN A 179 -9.19 -12.59 -9.97
C GLN A 179 -10.70 -12.69 -9.78
N TYR A 180 -11.52 -12.22 -10.74
CA TYR A 180 -12.98 -12.23 -10.63
C TYR A 180 -13.58 -13.60 -10.28
N PRO A 181 -13.21 -14.73 -10.93
CA PRO A 181 -13.72 -16.04 -10.56
C PRO A 181 -13.37 -16.46 -9.12
N LEU A 182 -12.18 -16.06 -8.65
CA LEU A 182 -11.79 -16.32 -7.26
C LEU A 182 -12.63 -15.51 -6.28
N LEU A 183 -12.90 -14.23 -6.58
CA LEU A 183 -13.75 -13.37 -5.77
C LEU A 183 -15.16 -13.94 -5.67
N MET A 184 -15.75 -14.33 -6.78
CA MET A 184 -17.11 -14.93 -6.81
C MET A 184 -17.19 -16.26 -6.07
N LYS A 185 -16.16 -17.11 -6.20
CA LYS A 185 -16.14 -18.42 -5.53
C LYS A 185 -16.03 -18.32 -4.02
N HIS A 186 -15.35 -17.29 -3.51
CA HIS A 186 -15.07 -17.09 -2.09
C HIS A 186 -15.83 -15.90 -1.49
N ASP A 187 -16.88 -15.43 -2.17
CA ASP A 187 -17.74 -14.37 -1.65
C ASP A 187 -18.45 -14.84 -0.37
N ALA A 188 -18.28 -14.07 0.70
CA ALA A 188 -18.88 -14.28 2.00
C ALA A 188 -20.01 -13.27 2.30
N SER A 189 -20.49 -12.56 1.28
CA SER A 189 -21.65 -11.67 1.43
C SER A 189 -22.87 -12.49 1.85
N PRO A 190 -23.73 -12.00 2.76
CA PRO A 190 -25.00 -12.64 3.05
C PRO A 190 -25.76 -12.76 1.73
N LYS A 191 -25.89 -13.97 1.18
CA LYS A 191 -26.78 -14.21 0.07
C LYS A 191 -28.18 -13.83 0.55
N ASP A 192 -28.80 -12.90 -0.14
CA ASP A 192 -30.16 -12.46 0.08
C ASP A 192 -31.05 -13.64 0.50
N GLN A 193 -31.45 -13.66 1.78
CA GLN A 193 -32.54 -14.52 2.25
C GLN A 193 -33.87 -13.88 1.84
N ALA A 194 -33.94 -13.36 0.64
CA ALA A 194 -35.15 -12.84 0.03
C ALA A 194 -35.40 -13.57 -1.28
N LYS A 195 -35.90 -14.80 -1.18
CA LYS A 195 -36.88 -15.32 -2.13
C LYS A 195 -38.06 -15.83 -1.34
N PRO A 196 -39.26 -15.25 -1.62
CA PRO A 196 -40.52 -15.72 -1.03
C PRO A 196 -40.84 -17.11 -1.47
#